data_8d10241cc636f4b45fcba0d65c2c60b5
#
_entry.id   8d10241cc636f4b45fcba0d65c2c60b5
#
_cell.length_a   1.000
_cell.length_b   1.000
_cell.length_c   1.000
_cell.angle_alpha   90.00
_cell.angle_beta   90.00
_cell.angle_gamma   90.00
#
_symmetry.space_group_name_H-M   'P 1'
#
loop_
_entity.id
_entity.type
_entity.pdbx_description
1 polymer ?
#
loop_
_entity_poly.entity_id
_entity_poly.type
_entity_poly.pdbx_seq_one_letter_code
_entity_poly.pdbx_strand_id
1 'polypeptide(L)'
;VVVSLEDLSASIWTWYCDKDGQWRAVKTITIPAQPAAEDQLPPLLKGFKAVPPLVTDIGLSLDDRFLYVSCWGLGEFHQYDVSDPFAPKLTGKVKIGGIVNKQGHPKHPGPLLGGPQMVEISRDGKRVYLTNGLYSTWDDQFYPDQLSGWLVRMDANPNGGLEMDPNFFVETGELRLHQVRLEGGDASTDSYCYPS
;
A
#
# COMPACT_ATOMS: atom_id res chain seq x y z
N VAL A 1 1.02 1.06 12.57
CA VAL A 1 2.05 1.80 11.82
C VAL A 1 2.41 3.08 12.57
N VAL A 2 3.69 3.42 12.61
CA VAL A 2 4.20 4.64 13.22
C VAL A 2 5.11 5.35 12.22
N VAL A 3 4.98 6.66 12.10
CA VAL A 3 5.84 7.50 11.26
C VAL A 3 6.86 8.21 12.14
N SER A 4 8.13 8.15 11.77
CA SER A 4 9.21 8.94 12.39
C SER A 4 9.25 10.32 11.74
N LEU A 5 9.23 11.37 12.57
CA LEU A 5 9.38 12.74 12.08
C LEU A 5 10.87 13.13 11.92
N GLU A 6 11.80 12.35 12.44
CA GLU A 6 13.22 12.61 12.35
C GLU A 6 13.79 12.24 10.97
N ASP A 7 13.44 11.07 10.48
CA ASP A 7 13.96 10.51 9.21
C ASP A 7 12.85 10.20 8.18
N LEU A 8 11.60 10.54 8.50
CA LEU A 8 10.40 10.29 7.69
C LEU A 8 10.16 8.81 7.37
N SER A 9 10.79 7.88 8.07
CA SER A 9 10.53 6.46 7.90
C SER A 9 9.17 6.06 8.46
N ALA A 10 8.60 4.98 7.93
CA ALA A 10 7.47 4.30 8.54
C ALA A 10 7.95 3.02 9.23
N SER A 11 7.35 2.70 10.36
CA SER A 11 7.60 1.44 11.06
C SER A 11 6.31 0.70 11.36
N ILE A 12 6.36 -0.62 11.28
CA ILE A 12 5.26 -1.51 11.65
C ILE A 12 5.66 -2.24 12.93
N TRP A 13 4.70 -2.34 13.83
CA TRP A 13 4.91 -2.88 15.15
C TRP A 13 3.97 -4.07 15.35
N THR A 14 4.51 -5.16 15.92
CA THR A 14 3.73 -6.31 16.35
C THR A 14 3.32 -6.12 17.80
N TRP A 15 2.02 -6.15 18.05
CA TRP A 15 1.44 -6.14 19.38
C TRP A 15 1.09 -7.56 19.78
N TYR A 16 1.42 -7.93 21.01
CA TYR A 16 1.17 -9.26 21.53
C TYR A 16 0.95 -9.22 23.04
N CYS A 17 0.25 -10.22 23.54
CA CYS A 17 0.12 -10.46 24.97
C CYS A 17 1.19 -11.46 25.36
N ASP A 18 2.07 -11.10 26.31
CA ASP A 18 3.12 -11.99 26.79
C ASP A 18 2.54 -13.07 27.75
N LYS A 19 3.38 -14.02 28.14
CA LYS A 19 3.00 -15.12 29.03
C LYS A 19 2.52 -14.67 30.42
N ASP A 20 2.83 -13.44 30.82
CA ASP A 20 2.41 -12.84 32.09
C ASP A 20 1.11 -12.02 31.93
N GLY A 21 0.46 -12.09 30.75
CA GLY A 21 -0.77 -11.37 30.44
C GLY A 21 -0.57 -9.88 30.17
N GLN A 22 0.67 -9.43 29.94
CA GLN A 22 0.98 -8.03 29.69
C GLN A 22 1.04 -7.76 28.17
N TRP A 23 0.42 -6.66 27.75
CA TRP A 23 0.53 -6.19 26.37
C TRP A 23 1.89 -5.56 26.10
N ARG A 24 2.52 -6.01 25.02
CA ARG A 24 3.81 -5.57 24.53
C ARG A 24 3.71 -5.15 23.08
N ALA A 25 4.64 -4.29 22.65
CA ALA A 25 4.80 -3.91 21.26
C ALA A 25 6.28 -3.96 20.89
N VAL A 26 6.60 -4.52 19.75
CA VAL A 26 7.95 -4.58 19.21
C VAL A 26 7.95 -4.11 17.75
N LYS A 27 8.92 -3.27 17.39
CA LYS A 27 9.10 -2.83 16.01
C LYS A 27 9.71 -3.97 15.20
N THR A 28 9.01 -4.37 14.14
CA THR A 28 9.37 -5.54 13.32
C THR A 28 9.73 -5.17 11.88
N ILE A 29 9.17 -4.08 11.34
CA ILE A 29 9.49 -3.60 10.00
C ILE A 29 9.82 -2.11 10.07
N THR A 30 10.82 -1.68 9.29
CA THR A 30 11.11 -0.27 9.02
C THR A 30 11.17 -0.07 7.51
N ILE A 31 10.40 0.90 7.01
CA ILE A 31 10.38 1.30 5.60
C ILE A 31 10.97 2.70 5.53
N PRO A 32 12.15 2.88 4.93
CA PRO A 32 12.83 4.19 4.89
C PRO A 32 12.11 5.16 3.94
N ALA A 33 12.29 6.45 4.21
CA ALA A 33 11.96 7.49 3.24
C ALA A 33 12.91 7.41 2.03
N GLN A 34 12.42 7.84 0.87
CA GLN A 34 13.22 7.89 -0.36
C GLN A 34 13.78 9.30 -0.55
N PRO A 35 15.09 9.51 -0.54
CA PRO A 35 15.69 10.80 -0.91
C PRO A 35 15.28 11.21 -2.32
N ALA A 36 15.02 12.51 -2.52
CA ALA A 36 14.65 13.08 -3.81
C ALA A 36 15.15 14.53 -3.93
N ALA A 37 15.39 14.96 -5.17
CA ALA A 37 15.77 16.34 -5.46
C ALA A 37 14.56 17.28 -5.24
N GLU A 38 14.84 18.53 -4.83
CA GLU A 38 13.78 19.50 -4.47
C GLU A 38 12.83 19.83 -5.63
N ASP A 39 13.33 19.80 -6.85
CA ASP A 39 12.55 20.05 -8.07
C ASP A 39 11.57 18.93 -8.42
N GLN A 40 11.81 17.73 -7.87
CA GLN A 40 10.91 16.57 -8.02
C GLN A 40 9.83 16.50 -6.94
N LEU A 41 9.96 17.31 -5.89
CA LEU A 41 9.09 17.22 -4.71
C LEU A 41 7.97 18.26 -4.73
N PRO A 42 6.77 17.90 -4.29
CA PRO A 42 5.70 18.86 -4.06
C PRO A 42 6.13 19.86 -2.97
N PRO A 43 5.55 21.06 -2.92
CA PRO A 43 5.94 22.13 -2.00
C PRO A 43 6.06 21.66 -0.54
N LEU A 44 5.13 20.80 -0.10
CA LEU A 44 5.08 20.26 1.25
C LEU A 44 6.33 19.44 1.63
N LEU A 45 6.95 18.76 0.67
CA LEU A 45 8.08 17.84 0.92
C LEU A 45 9.46 18.43 0.60
N LYS A 46 9.54 19.61 -0.04
CA LYS A 46 10.81 20.21 -0.46
C LYS A 46 11.80 20.37 0.68
N GLY A 47 11.33 20.86 1.85
CA GLY A 47 12.19 21.08 3.02
C GLY A 47 12.78 19.80 3.59
N PHE A 48 12.19 18.66 3.34
CA PHE A 48 12.65 17.36 3.82
C PHE A 48 13.61 16.67 2.86
N LYS A 49 13.62 17.06 1.57
CA LYS A 49 14.43 16.44 0.51
C LYS A 49 14.23 14.92 0.41
N ALA A 50 13.05 14.45 0.76
CA ALA A 50 12.71 13.05 0.77
C ALA A 50 11.20 12.84 0.64
N VAL A 51 10.81 11.67 0.15
CA VAL A 51 9.43 11.19 0.13
C VAL A 51 9.26 10.16 1.24
N PRO A 52 8.40 10.41 2.23
CA PRO A 52 8.03 9.41 3.22
C PRO A 52 7.24 8.26 2.57
N PRO A 53 7.27 7.04 3.15
CA PRO A 53 6.43 5.95 2.67
C PRO A 53 4.94 6.28 2.63
N LEU A 54 4.45 7.07 3.59
CA LEU A 54 3.03 7.37 3.76
C LEU A 54 2.20 6.09 3.67
N VAL A 55 2.40 5.20 4.64
CA VAL A 55 1.64 3.95 4.72
C VAL A 55 0.19 4.29 5.03
N THR A 56 -0.69 4.01 4.09
CA THR A 56 -2.11 4.36 4.14
C THR A 56 -2.99 3.18 4.50
N ASP A 57 -2.57 1.98 4.17
CA ASP A 57 -3.33 0.78 4.47
C ASP A 57 -2.40 -0.43 4.69
N ILE A 58 -2.85 -1.36 5.52
CA ILE A 58 -2.24 -2.66 5.74
C ILE A 58 -3.33 -3.72 5.82
N GLY A 59 -3.11 -4.86 5.17
CA GLY A 59 -4.04 -5.99 5.19
C GLY A 59 -3.33 -7.31 5.41
N LEU A 60 -3.93 -8.22 6.17
CA LEU A 60 -3.46 -9.60 6.28
C LEU A 60 -4.16 -10.48 5.24
N SER A 61 -3.42 -11.44 4.67
CA SER A 61 -4.03 -12.53 3.91
C SER A 61 -4.98 -13.35 4.80
N LEU A 62 -5.95 -14.03 4.19
CA LEU A 62 -6.96 -14.77 4.94
C LEU A 62 -6.41 -15.94 5.75
N ASP A 63 -5.21 -16.39 5.45
CA ASP A 63 -4.47 -17.42 6.20
C ASP A 63 -3.48 -16.83 7.21
N ASP A 64 -3.53 -15.50 7.46
CA ASP A 64 -2.68 -14.73 8.37
C ASP A 64 -1.17 -14.84 8.06
N ARG A 65 -0.81 -15.34 6.89
CA ARG A 65 0.59 -15.60 6.53
C ARG A 65 1.30 -14.39 5.92
N PHE A 66 0.57 -13.59 5.13
CA PHE A 66 1.15 -12.43 4.45
C PHE A 66 0.55 -11.13 4.94
N LEU A 67 1.43 -10.17 5.22
CA LEU A 67 1.06 -8.78 5.45
C LEU A 67 1.31 -7.98 4.18
N TYR A 68 0.29 -7.30 3.69
CA TYR A 68 0.36 -6.35 2.59
C TYR A 68 0.43 -4.93 3.13
N VAL A 69 1.25 -4.09 2.50
CA VAL A 69 1.50 -2.72 2.97
C VAL A 69 1.49 -1.76 1.79
N SER A 70 0.56 -0.81 1.81
CA SER A 70 0.48 0.28 0.85
C SER A 70 1.40 1.44 1.25
N CYS A 71 2.43 1.70 0.45
CA CYS A 71 3.35 2.82 0.63
C CYS A 71 3.01 3.91 -0.39
N TRP A 72 1.95 4.66 -0.14
CA TRP A 72 1.33 5.61 -1.07
C TRP A 72 2.29 6.69 -1.58
N GLY A 73 3.13 7.25 -0.69
CA GLY A 73 4.10 8.26 -1.07
C GLY A 73 5.18 7.74 -2.02
N LEU A 74 5.69 6.56 -1.75
CA LEU A 74 6.74 5.92 -2.56
C LEU A 74 6.20 5.34 -3.88
N GLY A 75 4.89 5.10 -3.99
CA GLY A 75 4.33 4.31 -5.08
C GLY A 75 4.79 2.86 -5.02
N GLU A 76 4.86 2.30 -3.82
CA GLU A 76 5.30 0.92 -3.59
C GLU A 76 4.22 0.12 -2.86
N PHE A 77 4.05 -1.13 -3.26
CA PHE A 77 3.22 -2.09 -2.59
C PHE A 77 4.07 -3.27 -2.15
N HIS A 78 4.06 -3.56 -0.86
CA HIS A 78 4.92 -4.57 -0.25
C HIS A 78 4.11 -5.76 0.25
N GLN A 79 4.70 -6.97 0.15
CA GLN A 79 4.23 -8.18 0.78
C GLN A 79 5.32 -8.72 1.71
N TYR A 80 4.95 -8.98 2.95
CA TYR A 80 5.83 -9.61 3.94
C TYR A 80 5.26 -10.96 4.36
N ASP A 81 6.08 -12.01 4.39
CA ASP A 81 5.75 -13.25 5.11
C ASP A 81 5.87 -12.96 6.62
N VAL A 82 4.75 -13.09 7.32
CA VAL A 82 4.62 -12.87 8.76
C VAL A 82 4.30 -14.16 9.53
N SER A 83 4.62 -15.31 8.96
CA SER A 83 4.50 -16.61 9.65
C SER A 83 5.24 -16.62 10.99
N ASP A 84 6.34 -15.85 11.07
CA ASP A 84 6.93 -15.40 12.33
C ASP A 84 6.64 -13.88 12.45
N PRO A 85 5.68 -13.47 13.29
CA PRO A 85 5.30 -12.06 13.40
C PRO A 85 6.38 -11.18 14.04
N PHE A 86 7.42 -11.78 14.60
CA PHE A 86 8.57 -11.07 15.18
C PHE A 86 9.74 -10.92 14.20
N ALA A 87 9.73 -11.68 13.11
CA ALA A 87 10.76 -11.65 12.07
C ALA A 87 10.15 -11.63 10.64
N PRO A 88 9.33 -10.63 10.29
CA PRO A 88 8.73 -10.51 8.97
C PRO A 88 9.78 -10.50 7.86
N LYS A 89 9.49 -11.16 6.73
CA LYS A 89 10.38 -11.22 5.58
C LYS A 89 9.71 -10.61 4.36
N LEU A 90 10.34 -9.62 3.74
CA LEU A 90 9.86 -9.06 2.47
C LEU A 90 9.93 -10.14 1.38
N THR A 91 8.78 -10.50 0.82
CA THR A 91 8.65 -11.55 -0.21
C THR A 91 8.24 -11.00 -1.57
N GLY A 92 7.67 -9.80 -1.60
CA GLY A 92 7.28 -9.14 -2.84
C GLY A 92 7.24 -7.63 -2.71
N LYS A 93 7.61 -6.94 -3.79
CA LYS A 93 7.50 -5.50 -3.91
C LYS A 93 7.20 -5.10 -5.35
N VAL A 94 6.15 -4.33 -5.54
CA VAL A 94 5.76 -3.78 -6.85
C VAL A 94 5.73 -2.25 -6.75
N LYS A 95 6.11 -1.58 -7.85
CA LYS A 95 6.04 -0.13 -7.99
C LYS A 95 4.90 0.26 -8.93
N ILE A 96 4.08 1.24 -8.51
CA ILE A 96 3.04 1.84 -9.33
C ILE A 96 2.69 3.23 -8.79
N GLY A 97 2.64 4.23 -9.67
CA GLY A 97 2.42 5.61 -9.26
C GLY A 97 3.54 6.13 -8.37
N GLY A 98 3.18 6.91 -7.36
CA GLY A 98 4.09 7.52 -6.40
C GLY A 98 4.41 8.98 -6.69
N ILE A 99 4.86 9.70 -5.67
CA ILE A 99 5.11 11.14 -5.76
C ILE A 99 6.23 11.45 -6.74
N VAL A 100 7.32 10.69 -6.71
CA VAL A 100 8.50 10.90 -7.55
C VAL A 100 8.61 9.83 -8.64
N ASN A 101 8.39 8.57 -8.31
CA ASN A 101 8.56 7.46 -9.25
C ASN A 101 7.58 7.48 -10.41
N LYS A 102 6.31 7.82 -10.15
CA LYS A 102 5.22 7.91 -11.12
C LYS A 102 5.17 6.71 -12.09
N GLN A 103 5.45 5.51 -11.58
CA GLN A 103 5.50 4.30 -12.38
C GLN A 103 4.16 4.02 -13.02
N GLY A 104 4.15 3.81 -14.34
CA GLY A 104 2.93 3.54 -15.12
C GLY A 104 2.46 2.09 -15.05
N HIS A 105 1.35 1.82 -15.73
CA HIS A 105 0.78 0.49 -15.94
C HIS A 105 0.80 0.15 -17.45
N PRO A 106 0.97 -1.12 -17.87
CA PRO A 106 1.00 -1.49 -19.29
C PRO A 106 -0.21 -1.03 -20.12
N LYS A 107 -1.38 -0.92 -19.49
CA LYS A 107 -2.61 -0.40 -20.14
C LYS A 107 -2.79 1.11 -20.07
N HIS A 108 -1.92 1.83 -19.38
CA HIS A 108 -1.97 3.28 -19.28
C HIS A 108 -0.68 3.89 -19.85
N PRO A 109 -0.74 4.60 -20.99
CA PRO A 109 0.44 5.20 -21.60
C PRO A 109 0.89 6.43 -20.78
N GLY A 110 1.96 6.28 -20.04
CA GLY A 110 2.56 7.38 -19.29
C GLY A 110 2.57 7.18 -17.77
N PRO A 111 3.03 8.21 -17.05
CA PRO A 111 3.17 8.15 -15.60
C PRO A 111 1.81 8.15 -14.92
N LEU A 112 1.66 7.34 -13.87
CA LEU A 112 0.50 7.37 -12.99
C LEU A 112 0.76 8.26 -11.78
N LEU A 113 -0.24 9.05 -11.41
CA LEU A 113 -0.26 9.85 -10.19
C LEU A 113 -0.98 9.09 -9.07
N GLY A 114 -0.63 9.39 -7.83
CA GLY A 114 -1.07 8.61 -6.66
C GLY A 114 -0.26 7.33 -6.52
N GLY A 115 -0.24 6.78 -5.33
CA GLY A 115 0.36 5.48 -5.04
C GLY A 115 -0.70 4.48 -4.59
N PRO A 116 -0.36 3.23 -4.33
CA PRO A 116 -1.29 2.27 -3.75
C PRO A 116 -1.79 2.80 -2.40
N GLN A 117 -3.12 2.88 -2.25
CA GLN A 117 -3.75 3.47 -1.08
C GLN A 117 -4.57 2.42 -0.32
N MET A 118 -5.71 1.97 -0.81
CA MET A 118 -6.49 0.90 -0.18
C MET A 118 -6.11 -0.47 -0.74
N VAL A 119 -6.17 -1.48 0.11
CA VAL A 119 -5.85 -2.87 -0.18
C VAL A 119 -7.09 -3.73 0.02
N GLU A 120 -7.49 -4.46 -1.01
CA GLU A 120 -8.55 -5.47 -0.92
C GLU A 120 -8.03 -6.81 -1.42
N ILE A 121 -8.20 -7.85 -0.62
CA ILE A 121 -7.66 -9.19 -0.90
C ILE A 121 -8.80 -10.12 -1.30
N SER A 122 -8.63 -10.86 -2.40
CA SER A 122 -9.61 -11.87 -2.82
C SER A 122 -9.69 -13.04 -1.83
N ARG A 123 -10.84 -13.71 -1.79
CA ARG A 123 -11.10 -14.86 -0.89
C ARG A 123 -10.09 -15.99 -1.03
N ASP A 124 -9.62 -16.22 -2.25
CA ASP A 124 -8.63 -17.25 -2.52
C ASP A 124 -7.18 -16.81 -2.20
N GLY A 125 -7.00 -15.54 -1.74
CA GLY A 125 -5.70 -14.97 -1.41
C GLY A 125 -4.75 -14.75 -2.59
N LYS A 126 -5.21 -14.96 -3.82
CA LYS A 126 -4.36 -14.93 -5.02
C LYS A 126 -4.36 -13.60 -5.75
N ARG A 127 -5.33 -12.74 -5.46
CA ARG A 127 -5.48 -11.43 -6.10
C ARG A 127 -5.58 -10.35 -5.05
N VAL A 128 -4.87 -9.26 -5.27
CA VAL A 128 -4.94 -8.08 -4.41
C VAL A 128 -5.26 -6.89 -5.28
N TYR A 129 -6.27 -6.13 -4.90
CA TYR A 129 -6.73 -4.94 -5.61
C TYR A 129 -6.26 -3.69 -4.87
N LEU A 130 -5.77 -2.70 -5.62
CA LEU A 130 -5.23 -1.47 -5.08
C LEU A 130 -5.90 -0.27 -5.74
N THR A 131 -6.31 0.69 -4.93
CA THR A 131 -6.75 2.01 -5.37
C THR A 131 -5.68 3.06 -5.09
N ASN A 132 -5.80 4.29 -5.63
CA ASN A 132 -4.72 5.27 -5.55
C ASN A 132 -5.06 6.58 -4.83
N GLY A 133 -6.31 6.87 -4.54
CA GLY A 133 -6.70 8.15 -3.99
C GLY A 133 -7.31 8.04 -2.60
N LEU A 134 -7.03 9.00 -1.73
CA LEU A 134 -7.65 9.09 -0.42
C LEU A 134 -8.87 10.02 -0.49
N TYR A 135 -8.65 11.32 -0.61
CA TYR A 135 -9.65 12.35 -0.88
C TYR A 135 -8.97 13.62 -1.39
N SER A 136 -9.66 14.37 -2.25
CA SER A 136 -9.07 15.45 -3.07
C SER A 136 -8.24 16.45 -2.28
N THR A 137 -8.74 16.93 -1.15
CA THR A 137 -8.02 17.96 -0.35
C THR A 137 -6.70 17.47 0.25
N TRP A 138 -6.55 16.16 0.45
CA TRP A 138 -5.31 15.54 0.85
C TRP A 138 -4.41 15.27 -0.35
N ASP A 139 -4.96 14.66 -1.39
CA ASP A 139 -4.24 14.25 -2.59
C ASP A 139 -3.59 15.45 -3.28
N ASP A 140 -4.29 16.59 -3.37
CA ASP A 140 -3.84 17.81 -4.05
C ASP A 140 -2.59 18.44 -3.41
N GLN A 141 -2.32 18.16 -2.14
CA GLN A 141 -1.10 18.62 -1.47
C GLN A 141 0.16 17.92 -1.98
N PHE A 142 0.01 16.68 -2.47
CA PHE A 142 1.10 15.86 -2.98
C PHE A 142 1.11 15.78 -4.51
N TYR A 143 -0.05 15.96 -5.13
CA TYR A 143 -0.28 15.88 -6.58
C TYR A 143 -1.04 17.11 -7.08
N PRO A 144 -0.39 18.29 -7.14
CA PRO A 144 -1.06 19.54 -7.50
C PRO A 144 -1.61 19.55 -8.94
N ASP A 145 -1.11 18.66 -9.81
CA ASP A 145 -1.56 18.50 -11.20
C ASP A 145 -2.87 17.71 -11.34
N GLN A 146 -3.55 17.45 -10.25
CA GLN A 146 -4.75 16.62 -10.10
C GLN A 146 -4.51 15.11 -10.31
N LEU A 147 -5.05 14.35 -9.39
CA LEU A 147 -4.94 12.89 -9.38
C LEU A 147 -6.18 12.27 -10.03
N SER A 148 -5.99 11.49 -11.11
CA SER A 148 -7.03 10.61 -11.65
C SER A 148 -7.13 9.33 -10.84
N GLY A 149 -8.35 8.92 -10.51
CA GLY A 149 -8.58 7.67 -9.78
C GLY A 149 -8.30 6.45 -10.65
N TRP A 150 -7.57 5.48 -10.09
CA TRP A 150 -7.34 4.19 -10.75
C TRP A 150 -7.43 3.01 -9.79
N LEU A 151 -7.68 1.84 -10.39
CA LEU A 151 -7.71 0.54 -9.74
C LEU A 151 -6.85 -0.43 -10.53
N VAL A 152 -5.97 -1.14 -9.84
CA VAL A 152 -5.13 -2.20 -10.39
C VAL A 152 -5.26 -3.49 -9.60
N ARG A 153 -4.83 -4.60 -10.21
CA ARG A 153 -4.76 -5.91 -9.59
C ARG A 153 -3.32 -6.40 -9.54
N MET A 154 -2.97 -7.00 -8.41
CA MET A 154 -1.76 -7.78 -8.23
C MET A 154 -2.11 -9.25 -8.14
N ASP A 155 -1.32 -10.09 -8.79
CA ASP A 155 -1.35 -11.52 -8.58
C ASP A 155 -0.38 -11.86 -7.43
N ALA A 156 -0.91 -12.49 -6.38
CA ALA A 156 -0.16 -12.87 -5.19
C ALA A 156 0.17 -14.35 -5.23
N ASN A 157 1.45 -14.67 -5.17
CA ASN A 157 1.90 -16.06 -5.15
C ASN A 157 1.74 -16.65 -3.74
N PRO A 158 1.11 -17.83 -3.58
CA PRO A 158 0.93 -18.49 -2.28
C PRO A 158 2.25 -18.86 -1.57
N ASN A 159 3.38 -18.85 -2.28
CA ASN A 159 4.70 -19.06 -1.71
C ASN A 159 5.50 -17.76 -1.51
N GLY A 160 4.84 -16.61 -1.66
CA GLY A 160 5.46 -15.29 -1.63
C GLY A 160 5.83 -14.78 -3.03
N GLY A 161 5.62 -13.50 -3.23
CA GLY A 161 5.81 -12.80 -4.49
C GLY A 161 4.56 -12.06 -4.94
N LEU A 162 4.77 -10.95 -5.61
CA LEU A 162 3.73 -10.08 -6.18
C LEU A 162 4.06 -9.76 -7.62
N GLU A 163 3.08 -9.86 -8.51
CA GLU A 163 3.19 -9.42 -9.90
C GLU A 163 1.98 -8.55 -10.23
N MET A 164 2.21 -7.45 -10.94
CA MET A 164 1.12 -6.60 -11.43
C MET A 164 0.45 -7.28 -12.63
N ASP A 165 -0.86 -7.47 -12.58
CA ASP A 165 -1.60 -7.97 -13.74
C ASP A 165 -1.59 -6.93 -14.88
N PRO A 166 -0.89 -7.20 -15.99
CA PRO A 166 -0.78 -6.25 -17.08
C PRO A 166 -2.09 -6.01 -17.83
N ASN A 167 -3.12 -6.82 -17.56
CA ASN A 167 -4.40 -6.78 -18.25
C ASN A 167 -5.54 -6.16 -17.44
N PHE A 168 -5.33 -5.89 -16.14
CA PHE A 168 -6.35 -5.31 -15.28
C PHE A 168 -5.99 -3.88 -14.88
N PHE A 169 -6.67 -2.91 -15.47
CA PHE A 169 -6.57 -1.49 -15.16
C PHE A 169 -7.93 -0.83 -15.36
N VAL A 170 -8.40 -0.12 -14.34
CA VAL A 170 -9.62 0.71 -14.41
C VAL A 170 -9.25 2.13 -14.05
N GLU A 171 -9.67 3.09 -14.85
CA GLU A 171 -9.52 4.51 -14.59
C GLU A 171 -10.89 5.13 -14.36
N THR A 172 -11.02 5.97 -13.35
CA THR A 172 -12.30 6.56 -12.94
C THR A 172 -12.29 8.10 -13.00
N GLY A 173 -11.23 8.69 -13.55
CA GLY A 173 -11.09 10.13 -13.70
C GLY A 173 -11.10 10.86 -12.35
N GLU A 174 -12.06 11.75 -12.13
CA GLU A 174 -12.16 12.55 -10.92
C GLU A 174 -12.65 11.77 -9.68
N LEU A 175 -13.22 10.57 -9.88
CA LEU A 175 -13.74 9.77 -8.78
C LEU A 175 -12.59 9.09 -8.02
N ARG A 176 -12.64 9.16 -6.70
CA ARG A 176 -11.73 8.43 -5.81
C ARG A 176 -12.31 7.09 -5.44
N LEU A 177 -11.60 6.02 -5.80
CA LEU A 177 -11.95 4.67 -5.40
C LEU A 177 -11.40 4.40 -4.01
N HIS A 178 -12.26 3.95 -3.10
CA HIS A 178 -11.88 3.73 -1.70
C HIS A 178 -12.04 2.28 -1.28
N GLN A 179 -12.93 1.54 -1.94
CA GLN A 179 -13.20 0.15 -1.65
C GLN A 179 -13.50 -0.60 -2.93
N VAL A 180 -13.02 -1.83 -3.02
CA VAL A 180 -13.30 -2.72 -4.14
C VAL A 180 -14.28 -3.80 -3.67
N ARG A 181 -15.40 -3.92 -4.36
CA ARG A 181 -16.36 -5.00 -4.16
C ARG A 181 -16.73 -5.61 -5.51
N LEU A 182 -16.42 -6.86 -5.69
CA LEU A 182 -16.77 -7.58 -6.89
C LEU A 182 -18.05 -8.40 -6.69
N GLU A 183 -18.69 -8.76 -7.80
CA GLU A 183 -19.86 -9.65 -7.80
C GLU A 183 -19.55 -10.94 -7.05
N GLY A 184 -20.49 -11.41 -6.23
CA GLY A 184 -20.30 -12.58 -5.37
C GLY A 184 -19.51 -12.28 -4.08
N GLY A 185 -19.14 -11.01 -3.81
CA GLY A 185 -18.47 -10.60 -2.59
C GLY A 185 -16.98 -10.94 -2.55
N ASP A 186 -16.36 -11.24 -3.69
CA ASP A 186 -14.92 -11.39 -3.79
C ASP A 186 -14.22 -10.04 -3.58
N ALA A 187 -12.99 -10.03 -3.06
CA ALA A 187 -12.24 -8.83 -2.73
C ALA A 187 -13.02 -7.85 -1.81
N SER A 188 -13.47 -8.34 -0.68
CA SER A 188 -14.20 -7.56 0.33
C SER A 188 -13.67 -7.88 1.73
N THR A 189 -12.35 -7.88 1.90
CA THR A 189 -11.72 -8.32 3.14
C THR A 189 -12.18 -7.55 4.37
N ASP A 190 -12.39 -6.24 4.24
CA ASP A 190 -12.87 -5.41 5.36
C ASP A 190 -14.30 -5.73 5.81
N SER A 191 -15.06 -6.40 4.96
CA SER A 191 -16.48 -6.71 5.20
C SER A 191 -16.70 -8.19 5.50
N TYR A 192 -15.64 -8.96 5.67
CA TYR A 192 -15.76 -10.40 5.88
C TYR A 192 -16.22 -10.71 7.31
N CYS A 193 -17.47 -11.15 7.40
CA CYS A 193 -17.93 -12.00 8.49
C CYS A 193 -18.00 -13.43 7.98
N TYR A 194 -17.13 -14.30 8.42
CA TYR A 194 -17.32 -15.73 8.18
C TYR A 194 -18.58 -16.16 8.92
N PRO A 195 -19.50 -16.88 8.26
CA PRO A 195 -20.52 -17.57 9.00
C PRO A 195 -19.82 -18.57 9.93
N SER A 196 -20.10 -18.47 11.20
CA SER A 196 -19.69 -19.40 12.24
C SER A 196 -20.22 -20.81 11.97
#